data_dc1598d4ef7685d6e25fba30ad808ad2
#
_entry.id   dc1598d4ef7685d6e25fba30ad808ad2
#
_cell.length_a   1.000
_cell.length_b   1.000
_cell.length_c   1.000
_cell.angle_alpha   90.00
_cell.angle_beta   90.00
_cell.angle_gamma   90.00
#
_symmetry.space_group_name_H-M   'P 1'
#
loop_
_entity.id
_entity.type
_entity.pdbx_description
1 polymer ?
#
loop_
_entity_poly.entity_id
_entity_poly.type
_entity_poly.pdbx_seq_one_letter_code
_entity_poly.pdbx_strand_id
1 'polypeptide(L)'
;PCVAERGGVVSNTIAIIGGGPAGLMAAESASAAGAQVDLYDAMPSVGRKFLLAGKGGLNLTHSEPVEKMLSRYGTRRTQIAPLLAGFGPEALRAWVKGLGIETFVGSSGRVFPKDMKSAPLLRAWLRRLRQAGVRFHVRHRWRGWDAQGALQFESPEGKQLVRADAVILALGGGSWPQLGSDAAWVPWL
;
A
#
# COMPACT_ATOMS: atom_id res chain seq x y z
N PRO A 1 48.29 8.12 9.60
CA PRO A 1 46.96 8.14 10.15
C PRO A 1 45.96 8.03 9.00
N CYS A 2 45.43 6.80 8.79
CA CYS A 2 44.34 6.56 7.84
C CYS A 2 43.06 7.16 8.42
N VAL A 3 42.52 8.18 7.76
CA VAL A 3 41.16 8.63 7.98
C VAL A 3 40.25 7.61 7.32
N ALA A 4 39.55 6.81 8.10
CA ALA A 4 38.49 5.95 7.62
C ALA A 4 37.34 6.85 7.09
N GLU A 5 37.17 6.89 5.78
CA GLU A 5 35.97 7.42 5.17
C GLU A 5 34.77 6.62 5.70
N ARG A 6 33.93 7.27 6.48
CA ARG A 6 32.61 6.75 6.84
C ARG A 6 31.79 6.76 5.55
N GLY A 7 31.68 5.60 4.89
CA GLY A 7 30.75 5.39 3.80
C GLY A 7 29.35 5.76 4.29
N GLY A 8 28.86 6.91 3.90
CA GLY A 8 27.48 7.30 4.13
C GLY A 8 26.59 6.26 3.45
N VAL A 9 25.72 5.60 4.21
CA VAL A 9 24.65 4.78 3.67
C VAL A 9 23.80 5.73 2.82
N VAL A 10 23.89 5.63 1.51
CA VAL A 10 23.01 6.34 0.59
C VAL A 10 21.63 5.70 0.77
N SER A 11 20.80 6.30 1.60
CA SER A 11 19.43 5.82 1.76
C SER A 11 18.65 6.32 0.54
N ASN A 12 18.27 5.38 -0.34
CA ASN A 12 17.40 5.69 -1.48
C ASN A 12 16.07 6.22 -0.99
N THR A 13 15.64 7.34 -1.56
CA THR A 13 14.34 7.95 -1.27
C THR A 13 13.29 7.40 -2.23
N ILE A 14 12.16 6.96 -1.71
CA ILE A 14 11.05 6.42 -2.52
C ILE A 14 9.80 7.24 -2.24
N ALA A 15 9.23 7.82 -3.30
CA ALA A 15 7.92 8.45 -3.25
C ALA A 15 6.84 7.45 -3.67
N ILE A 16 5.83 7.24 -2.82
CA ILE A 16 4.69 6.37 -3.11
C ILE A 16 3.45 7.23 -3.27
N ILE A 17 2.76 7.10 -4.41
CA ILE A 17 1.57 7.89 -4.73
C ILE A 17 0.32 7.01 -4.56
N GLY A 18 -0.47 7.31 -3.52
CA GLY A 18 -1.68 6.58 -3.16
C GLY A 18 -1.54 5.76 -1.89
N GLY A 19 -2.28 6.14 -0.85
CA GLY A 19 -2.31 5.52 0.48
C GLY A 19 -3.37 4.42 0.62
N GLY A 20 -3.69 3.70 -0.46
CA GLY A 20 -4.52 2.49 -0.44
C GLY A 20 -3.71 1.26 -0.01
N PRO A 21 -4.34 0.05 0.03
CA PRO A 21 -3.64 -1.17 0.45
C PRO A 21 -2.35 -1.46 -0.34
N ALA A 22 -2.35 -1.19 -1.65
CA ALA A 22 -1.17 -1.38 -2.49
C ALA A 22 -0.02 -0.45 -2.09
N GLY A 23 -0.31 0.86 -1.90
CA GLY A 23 0.72 1.82 -1.48
C GLY A 23 1.21 1.58 -0.06
N LEU A 24 0.34 1.18 0.87
CA LEU A 24 0.74 0.84 2.24
C LEU A 24 1.65 -0.41 2.26
N MET A 25 1.36 -1.43 1.43
CA MET A 25 2.20 -2.63 1.33
C MET A 25 3.54 -2.30 0.63
N ALA A 26 3.52 -1.47 -0.41
CA ALA A 26 4.74 -0.97 -1.04
C ALA A 26 5.63 -0.20 -0.03
N ALA A 27 5.01 0.64 0.82
CA ALA A 27 5.72 1.35 1.88
C ALA A 27 6.35 0.41 2.91
N GLU A 28 5.63 -0.66 3.30
CA GLU A 28 6.17 -1.68 4.22
C GLU A 28 7.37 -2.40 3.59
N SER A 29 7.24 -2.84 2.34
CA SER A 29 8.33 -3.55 1.64
C SER A 29 9.55 -2.65 1.43
N ALA A 30 9.34 -1.40 1.00
CA ALA A 30 10.44 -0.46 0.74
C ALA A 30 11.16 -0.06 2.04
N SER A 31 10.41 0.25 3.11
CA SER A 31 11.02 0.60 4.40
C SER A 31 11.75 -0.58 5.05
N ALA A 32 11.23 -1.81 4.89
CA ALA A 32 11.91 -3.01 5.37
C ALA A 32 13.23 -3.28 4.59
N ALA A 33 13.32 -2.83 3.33
CA ALA A 33 14.54 -2.85 2.53
C ALA A 33 15.52 -1.69 2.83
N GLY A 34 15.21 -0.84 3.82
CA GLY A 34 16.07 0.27 4.24
C GLY A 34 15.90 1.57 3.46
N ALA A 35 14.90 1.68 2.58
CA ALA A 35 14.61 2.91 1.87
C ALA A 35 13.93 3.95 2.78
N GLN A 36 14.20 5.23 2.52
CA GLN A 36 13.45 6.34 3.08
C GLN A 36 12.16 6.53 2.28
N VAL A 37 11.00 6.40 2.92
CA VAL A 37 9.71 6.36 2.23
C VAL A 37 8.84 7.56 2.57
N ASP A 38 8.39 8.27 1.53
CA ASP A 38 7.36 9.29 1.57
C ASP A 38 6.11 8.80 0.84
N LEU A 39 5.00 8.68 1.55
CA LEU A 39 3.72 8.24 1.00
C LEU A 39 2.76 9.42 0.90
N TYR A 40 2.31 9.72 -0.32
CA TYR A 40 1.40 10.81 -0.65
C TYR A 40 0.00 10.30 -0.95
N ASP A 41 -1.01 10.95 -0.39
CA ASP A 41 -2.42 10.65 -0.68
C ASP A 41 -3.23 11.93 -0.86
N ALA A 42 -4.06 11.98 -1.90
CA ALA A 42 -4.92 13.13 -2.19
C ALA A 42 -6.00 13.36 -1.15
N MET A 43 -6.34 12.32 -0.39
CA MET A 43 -7.42 12.37 0.60
C MET A 43 -6.90 12.77 1.99
N PRO A 44 -7.77 13.20 2.89
CA PRO A 44 -7.36 13.61 4.25
C PRO A 44 -6.93 12.44 5.15
N SER A 45 -7.08 11.21 4.69
CA SER A 45 -6.60 10.01 5.41
C SER A 45 -6.34 8.87 4.43
N VAL A 46 -5.36 8.03 4.73
CA VAL A 46 -5.05 6.82 3.97
C VAL A 46 -6.00 5.66 4.30
N GLY A 47 -6.05 4.63 3.46
CA GLY A 47 -6.80 3.40 3.70
C GLY A 47 -8.33 3.54 3.62
N ARG A 48 -8.87 4.58 3.00
CA ARG A 48 -10.32 4.87 2.99
C ARG A 48 -11.16 3.74 2.38
N LYS A 49 -10.78 3.24 1.19
CA LYS A 49 -11.48 2.10 0.57
C LYS A 49 -11.33 0.81 1.39
N PHE A 50 -10.19 0.60 2.02
CA PHE A 50 -9.97 -0.52 2.94
C PHE A 50 -10.95 -0.48 4.14
N LEU A 51 -11.15 0.68 4.74
CA LEU A 51 -12.12 0.88 5.83
C LEU A 51 -13.55 0.61 5.37
N LEU A 52 -13.91 1.06 4.17
CA LEU A 52 -15.24 0.87 3.63
C LEU A 52 -15.51 -0.60 3.26
N ALA A 53 -14.52 -1.30 2.69
CA ALA A 53 -14.62 -2.72 2.39
C ALA A 53 -14.90 -3.58 3.63
N GLY A 54 -14.45 -3.13 4.81
CA GLY A 54 -14.71 -3.80 6.10
C GLY A 54 -16.03 -3.45 6.76
N LYS A 55 -16.93 -2.70 6.12
CA LYS A 55 -18.21 -2.23 6.75
C LYS A 55 -19.16 -3.39 7.09
N GLY A 56 -19.19 -4.44 6.28
CA GLY A 56 -19.97 -5.67 6.52
C GLY A 56 -19.15 -6.86 7.03
N GLY A 57 -17.88 -6.62 7.38
CA GLY A 57 -16.89 -7.64 7.73
C GLY A 57 -15.74 -7.67 6.73
N LEU A 58 -14.53 -7.49 7.24
CA LEU A 58 -13.33 -7.46 6.39
C LEU A 58 -12.93 -8.87 5.96
N ASN A 59 -13.31 -9.27 4.75
CA ASN A 59 -12.80 -10.49 4.13
C ASN A 59 -11.35 -10.27 3.69
N LEU A 60 -10.41 -10.95 4.34
CA LEU A 60 -8.97 -10.86 4.03
C LEU A 60 -8.58 -11.75 2.86
N THR A 61 -9.01 -13.00 2.91
CA THR A 61 -8.68 -14.04 1.92
C THR A 61 -9.66 -15.22 2.04
N HIS A 62 -9.31 -16.33 1.41
CA HIS A 62 -10.07 -17.58 1.46
C HIS A 62 -9.15 -18.74 1.90
N SER A 63 -9.69 -19.72 2.62
CA SER A 63 -8.95 -20.88 3.13
C SER A 63 -8.85 -22.03 2.11
N GLU A 64 -9.37 -21.85 0.90
CA GLU A 64 -9.28 -22.87 -0.14
C GLU A 64 -7.83 -23.08 -0.62
N PRO A 65 -7.49 -24.24 -1.20
CA PRO A 65 -6.19 -24.45 -1.83
C PRO A 65 -5.86 -23.36 -2.87
N VAL A 66 -4.59 -22.94 -2.92
CA VAL A 66 -4.12 -21.87 -3.82
C VAL A 66 -4.43 -22.18 -5.28
N GLU A 67 -4.34 -23.45 -5.69
CA GLU A 67 -4.68 -23.90 -7.03
C GLU A 67 -6.14 -23.61 -7.41
N LYS A 68 -7.07 -23.83 -6.47
CA LYS A 68 -8.48 -23.48 -6.67
C LYS A 68 -8.71 -21.97 -6.72
N MET A 69 -7.98 -21.19 -5.93
CA MET A 69 -8.00 -19.74 -6.02
C MET A 69 -7.48 -19.26 -7.37
N LEU A 70 -6.36 -19.82 -7.85
CA LEU A 70 -5.76 -19.49 -9.15
C LEU A 70 -6.69 -19.78 -10.32
N SER A 71 -7.49 -20.86 -10.27
CA SER A 71 -8.42 -21.18 -11.35
C SER A 71 -9.46 -20.09 -11.61
N ARG A 72 -9.76 -19.25 -10.63
CA ARG A 72 -10.73 -18.15 -10.75
C ARG A 72 -10.20 -16.97 -11.55
N TYR A 73 -8.88 -16.89 -11.77
CA TYR A 73 -8.26 -15.82 -12.57
C TYR A 73 -8.28 -16.08 -14.08
N GLY A 74 -8.77 -17.26 -14.52
CA GLY A 74 -8.93 -17.58 -15.94
C GLY A 74 -7.63 -17.40 -16.71
N THR A 75 -7.67 -16.60 -17.78
CA THR A 75 -6.51 -16.32 -18.64
C THR A 75 -5.38 -15.54 -17.94
N ARG A 76 -5.65 -14.93 -16.77
CA ARG A 76 -4.64 -14.20 -15.98
C ARG A 76 -3.91 -15.06 -14.96
N ARG A 77 -4.20 -16.37 -14.91
CA ARG A 77 -3.57 -17.31 -13.97
C ARG A 77 -2.03 -17.26 -13.99
N THR A 78 -1.43 -17.23 -15.16
CA THR A 78 0.04 -17.18 -15.32
C THR A 78 0.67 -15.94 -14.74
N GLN A 79 0.01 -14.80 -14.84
CA GLN A 79 0.47 -13.53 -14.26
C GLN A 79 0.26 -13.47 -12.74
N ILE A 80 -0.82 -14.08 -12.24
CA ILE A 80 -1.17 -14.05 -10.81
C ILE A 80 -0.43 -15.10 -9.99
N ALA A 81 -0.12 -16.28 -10.57
CA ALA A 81 0.52 -17.37 -9.84
C ALA A 81 1.82 -16.97 -9.12
N PRO A 82 2.80 -16.29 -9.74
CA PRO A 82 4.01 -15.86 -9.05
C PRO A 82 3.74 -14.84 -7.93
N LEU A 83 2.71 -14.00 -8.05
CA LEU A 83 2.33 -13.04 -7.02
C LEU A 83 1.77 -13.76 -5.77
N LEU A 84 0.90 -14.76 -5.97
CA LEU A 84 0.37 -15.56 -4.87
C LEU A 84 1.41 -16.51 -4.28
N ALA A 85 2.40 -16.96 -5.05
CA ALA A 85 3.54 -17.71 -4.52
C ALA A 85 4.39 -16.83 -3.57
N GLY A 86 4.57 -15.55 -3.89
CA GLY A 86 5.30 -14.60 -3.05
C GLY A 86 4.50 -14.12 -1.83
N PHE A 87 3.20 -13.85 -1.99
CA PHE A 87 2.33 -13.36 -0.92
C PHE A 87 0.91 -13.93 -1.07
N GLY A 88 0.76 -15.20 -0.74
CA GLY A 88 -0.50 -15.93 -0.80
C GLY A 88 -1.33 -15.87 0.49
N PRO A 89 -2.45 -16.63 0.57
CA PRO A 89 -3.38 -16.61 1.69
C PRO A 89 -2.73 -16.83 3.07
N GLU A 90 -1.82 -17.79 3.17
CA GLU A 90 -1.14 -18.11 4.44
C GLU A 90 -0.15 -17.00 4.84
N ALA A 91 0.60 -16.44 3.89
CA ALA A 91 1.49 -15.31 4.13
C ALA A 91 0.70 -14.07 4.59
N LEU A 92 -0.46 -13.81 3.98
CA LEU A 92 -1.36 -12.74 4.41
C LEU A 92 -1.86 -12.96 5.85
N ARG A 93 -2.28 -14.18 6.20
CA ARG A 93 -2.71 -14.49 7.57
C ARG A 93 -1.58 -14.33 8.59
N ALA A 94 -0.38 -14.80 8.25
CA ALA A 94 0.81 -14.64 9.08
C ALA A 94 1.16 -13.15 9.28
N TRP A 95 1.08 -12.35 8.22
CA TRP A 95 1.29 -10.90 8.26
C TRP A 95 0.26 -10.21 9.16
N VAL A 96 -1.03 -10.54 9.04
CA VAL A 96 -2.10 -10.00 9.91
C VAL A 96 -1.85 -10.37 11.37
N LYS A 97 -1.46 -11.63 11.64
CA LYS A 97 -1.07 -12.08 12.99
C LYS A 97 0.12 -11.30 13.53
N GLY A 98 1.11 -11.00 12.69
CA GLY A 98 2.25 -10.15 13.03
C GLY A 98 1.87 -8.71 13.38
N LEU A 99 0.68 -8.24 13.00
CA LEU A 99 0.08 -6.97 13.43
C LEU A 99 -0.71 -7.08 14.74
N GLY A 100 -0.71 -8.26 15.38
CA GLY A 100 -1.46 -8.53 16.61
C GLY A 100 -2.94 -8.77 16.39
N ILE A 101 -3.37 -9.11 15.17
CA ILE A 101 -4.77 -9.36 14.81
C ILE A 101 -4.97 -10.85 14.57
N GLU A 102 -5.81 -11.51 15.35
CA GLU A 102 -6.21 -12.89 15.12
C GLU A 102 -7.24 -12.99 13.99
N THR A 103 -7.19 -14.12 13.26
CA THR A 103 -8.12 -14.41 12.16
C THR A 103 -8.87 -15.72 12.40
N PHE A 104 -10.07 -15.83 11.85
CA PHE A 104 -10.83 -17.08 11.80
C PHE A 104 -11.36 -17.35 10.40
N VAL A 105 -11.70 -18.61 10.15
CA VAL A 105 -12.32 -19.06 8.90
C VAL A 105 -13.83 -19.15 9.13
N GLY A 106 -14.60 -18.39 8.36
CA GLY A 106 -16.06 -18.47 8.37
C GLY A 106 -16.59 -19.71 7.65
N SER A 107 -17.87 -20.00 7.79
CA SER A 107 -18.53 -21.19 7.19
C SER A 107 -18.40 -21.28 5.67
N SER A 108 -18.24 -20.13 4.99
CA SER A 108 -18.04 -20.06 3.55
C SER A 108 -16.57 -20.26 3.12
N GLY A 109 -15.64 -20.53 4.04
CA GLY A 109 -14.22 -20.58 3.79
C GLY A 109 -13.52 -19.21 3.71
N ARG A 110 -14.24 -18.12 3.83
CA ARG A 110 -13.66 -16.77 3.89
C ARG A 110 -12.94 -16.56 5.22
N VAL A 111 -11.82 -15.84 5.17
CA VAL A 111 -11.00 -15.53 6.34
C VAL A 111 -11.25 -14.09 6.76
N PHE A 112 -11.54 -13.90 8.04
CA PHE A 112 -11.84 -12.59 8.62
C PHE A 112 -10.96 -12.32 9.85
N PRO A 113 -10.70 -11.05 10.20
CA PRO A 113 -10.26 -10.71 11.56
C PRO A 113 -11.29 -11.16 12.57
N LYS A 114 -10.87 -11.54 13.79
CA LYS A 114 -11.76 -12.05 14.85
C LYS A 114 -12.90 -11.09 15.22
N ASP A 115 -12.65 -9.79 15.16
CA ASP A 115 -13.62 -8.73 15.41
C ASP A 115 -14.40 -8.29 14.16
N MET A 116 -14.15 -8.91 12.99
CA MET A 116 -14.76 -8.61 11.70
C MET A 116 -14.43 -7.21 11.14
N LYS A 117 -13.67 -6.38 11.86
CA LYS A 117 -13.47 -4.96 11.56
C LYS A 117 -12.14 -4.68 10.86
N SER A 118 -12.17 -3.74 9.92
CA SER A 118 -10.96 -3.26 9.21
C SER A 118 -10.17 -2.21 10.01
N ALA A 119 -10.83 -1.42 10.84
CA ALA A 119 -10.20 -0.29 11.52
C ALA A 119 -9.08 -0.68 12.51
N PRO A 120 -9.19 -1.72 13.34
CA PRO A 120 -8.09 -2.17 14.20
C PRO A 120 -6.87 -2.61 13.39
N LEU A 121 -7.09 -3.38 12.31
CA LEU A 121 -6.02 -3.82 11.43
C LEU A 121 -5.30 -2.64 10.77
N LEU A 122 -6.04 -1.68 10.19
CA LEU A 122 -5.44 -0.50 9.58
C LEU A 122 -4.65 0.33 10.61
N ARG A 123 -5.17 0.53 11.81
CA ARG A 123 -4.46 1.27 12.88
C ARG A 123 -3.15 0.60 13.27
N ALA A 124 -3.15 -0.72 13.42
CA ALA A 124 -1.94 -1.49 13.73
C ALA A 124 -0.91 -1.38 12.60
N TRP A 125 -1.36 -1.49 11.35
CA TRP A 125 -0.52 -1.35 10.17
C TRP A 125 0.11 0.04 10.07
N LEU A 126 -0.68 1.10 10.17
CA LEU A 126 -0.17 2.48 10.14
C LEU A 126 0.79 2.79 11.28
N ARG A 127 0.59 2.20 12.46
CA ARG A 127 1.54 2.31 13.58
C ARG A 127 2.88 1.67 13.21
N ARG A 128 2.88 0.45 12.67
CA ARG A 128 4.10 -0.24 12.19
C ARG A 128 4.85 0.58 11.16
N LEU A 129 4.15 1.11 10.16
CA LEU A 129 4.77 1.93 9.12
C LEU A 129 5.41 3.21 9.67
N ARG A 130 4.73 3.90 10.60
CA ARG A 130 5.32 5.08 11.27
C ARG A 130 6.54 4.72 12.10
N GLN A 131 6.51 3.59 12.80
CA GLN A 131 7.67 3.10 13.57
C GLN A 131 8.84 2.74 12.64
N ALA A 132 8.56 2.30 11.41
CA ALA A 132 9.56 2.07 10.37
C ALA A 132 10.03 3.37 9.67
N GLY A 133 9.58 4.54 10.10
CA GLY A 133 10.02 5.83 9.57
C GLY A 133 9.28 6.29 8.29
N VAL A 134 8.20 5.62 7.88
CA VAL A 134 7.38 6.06 6.74
C VAL A 134 6.70 7.39 7.06
N ARG A 135 6.93 8.39 6.21
CA ARG A 135 6.30 9.72 6.30
C ARG A 135 5.03 9.77 5.46
N PHE A 136 3.94 10.25 6.05
CA PHE A 136 2.63 10.32 5.39
C PHE A 136 2.27 11.76 5.07
N HIS A 137 2.03 12.04 3.80
CA HIS A 137 1.62 13.34 3.25
C HIS A 137 0.18 13.21 2.73
N VAL A 138 -0.80 13.50 3.59
CA VAL A 138 -2.22 13.49 3.21
C VAL A 138 -2.63 14.83 2.62
N ARG A 139 -3.73 14.87 1.85
CA ARG A 139 -4.19 16.04 1.09
C ARG A 139 -3.15 16.53 0.07
N HIS A 140 -2.29 15.65 -0.41
CA HIS A 140 -1.32 15.91 -1.46
C HIS A 140 -1.80 15.22 -2.75
N ARG A 141 -2.45 15.97 -3.61
CA ARG A 141 -2.94 15.45 -4.90
C ARG A 141 -1.85 15.53 -5.95
N TRP A 142 -1.40 14.38 -6.40
CA TRP A 142 -0.44 14.29 -7.50
C TRP A 142 -1.05 14.79 -8.81
N ARG A 143 -0.26 15.54 -9.60
CA ARG A 143 -0.64 16.18 -10.87
C ARG A 143 0.31 15.81 -12.02
N GLY A 144 1.03 14.69 -11.91
CA GLY A 144 2.02 14.29 -12.90
C GLY A 144 3.41 14.78 -12.56
N TRP A 145 4.22 14.91 -13.59
CA TRP A 145 5.61 15.39 -13.50
C TRP A 145 5.75 16.77 -14.14
N ASP A 146 6.72 17.52 -13.69
CA ASP A 146 7.16 18.72 -14.41
C ASP A 146 8.10 18.37 -15.56
N ALA A 147 8.54 19.38 -16.33
CA ALA A 147 9.47 19.22 -17.45
C ALA A 147 10.85 18.70 -17.03
N GLN A 148 11.21 18.75 -15.75
CA GLN A 148 12.46 18.27 -15.18
C GLN A 148 12.31 16.93 -14.45
N GLY A 149 11.15 16.27 -14.55
CA GLY A 149 10.86 14.97 -13.96
C GLY A 149 10.56 15.01 -12.45
N ALA A 150 10.33 16.18 -11.85
CA ALA A 150 9.88 16.28 -10.48
C ALA A 150 8.38 15.99 -10.38
N LEU A 151 7.96 15.30 -9.31
CA LEU A 151 6.56 15.05 -8.99
C LEU A 151 5.88 16.35 -8.60
N GLN A 152 4.75 16.68 -9.24
CA GLN A 152 3.95 17.86 -8.91
C GLN A 152 2.80 17.46 -7.98
N PHE A 153 2.65 18.20 -6.89
CA PHE A 153 1.53 18.02 -5.96
C PHE A 153 0.77 19.34 -5.76
N GLU A 154 -0.54 19.20 -5.60
CA GLU A 154 -1.38 20.22 -4.99
C GLU A 154 -1.64 19.82 -3.53
N SER A 155 -1.27 20.69 -2.60
CA SER A 155 -1.42 20.51 -1.15
C SER A 155 -2.15 21.72 -0.53
N PRO A 156 -2.55 21.64 0.75
CA PRO A 156 -3.11 22.79 1.46
C PRO A 156 -2.18 24.01 1.49
N GLU A 157 -0.87 23.78 1.42
CA GLU A 157 0.16 24.84 1.40
C GLU A 157 0.45 25.38 -0.01
N GLY A 158 -0.23 24.84 -1.04
CA GLY A 158 -0.07 25.21 -2.43
C GLY A 158 0.61 24.14 -3.28
N LYS A 159 1.17 24.55 -4.43
CA LYS A 159 1.90 23.64 -5.34
C LYS A 159 3.26 23.28 -4.76
N GLN A 160 3.59 22.00 -4.81
CA GLN A 160 4.87 21.45 -4.34
C GLN A 160 5.51 20.60 -5.44
N LEU A 161 6.84 20.69 -5.53
CA LEU A 161 7.66 19.83 -6.38
C LEU A 161 8.48 18.91 -5.48
N VAL A 162 8.44 17.61 -5.77
CA VAL A 162 9.15 16.58 -5.00
C VAL A 162 10.02 15.77 -5.93
N ARG A 163 11.27 15.51 -5.54
CA ARG A 163 12.18 14.58 -6.19
C ARG A 163 12.40 13.37 -5.29
N ALA A 164 12.47 12.21 -5.89
CA ALA A 164 12.81 10.95 -5.25
C ALA A 164 13.62 10.10 -6.20
N ASP A 165 14.42 9.17 -5.67
CA ASP A 165 15.25 8.27 -6.49
C ASP A 165 14.39 7.23 -7.22
N ALA A 166 13.23 6.88 -6.65
CA ALA A 166 12.24 6.02 -7.29
C ALA A 166 10.82 6.47 -6.93
N VAL A 167 9.87 6.15 -7.83
CA VAL A 167 8.45 6.45 -7.65
C VAL A 167 7.64 5.18 -7.81
N ILE A 168 6.72 4.93 -6.86
CA ILE A 168 5.75 3.84 -6.93
C ILE A 168 4.35 4.45 -7.09
N LEU A 169 3.71 4.15 -8.21
CA LEU A 169 2.35 4.59 -8.49
C LEU A 169 1.35 3.53 -7.99
N ALA A 170 0.63 3.86 -6.91
CA ALA A 170 -0.40 3.02 -6.29
C ALA A 170 -1.78 3.71 -6.35
N LEU A 171 -2.08 4.31 -7.49
CA LEU A 171 -3.16 5.28 -7.74
C LEU A 171 -4.58 4.69 -7.66
N GLY A 172 -4.69 3.35 -7.63
CA GLY A 172 -5.98 2.66 -7.64
C GLY A 172 -6.65 2.73 -9.02
N GLY A 173 -7.93 2.37 -9.06
CA GLY A 173 -8.75 2.44 -10.28
C GLY A 173 -9.79 3.55 -10.22
N GLY A 174 -10.81 3.49 -11.10
CA GLY A 174 -11.93 4.44 -11.20
C GLY A 174 -13.20 4.02 -10.47
N SER A 175 -13.12 3.11 -9.50
CA SER A 175 -14.32 2.46 -8.92
C SER A 175 -15.07 3.30 -7.87
N TRP A 176 -14.44 4.32 -7.29
CA TRP A 176 -15.05 5.11 -6.20
C TRP A 176 -14.46 6.53 -6.11
N PRO A 177 -14.91 7.45 -6.97
CA PRO A 177 -14.34 8.81 -7.06
C PRO A 177 -14.35 9.59 -5.75
N GLN A 178 -15.45 9.51 -4.99
CA GLN A 178 -15.59 10.19 -3.68
C GLN A 178 -14.61 9.69 -2.61
N LEU A 179 -13.94 8.57 -2.83
CA LEU A 179 -12.88 8.02 -1.97
C LEU A 179 -11.48 8.20 -2.56
N GLY A 180 -11.35 9.02 -3.61
CA GLY A 180 -10.08 9.31 -4.27
C GLY A 180 -9.68 8.31 -5.37
N SER A 181 -10.60 7.43 -5.80
CA SER A 181 -10.37 6.44 -6.87
C SER A 181 -11.15 6.85 -8.12
N ASP A 182 -10.73 7.95 -8.74
CA ASP A 182 -11.41 8.68 -9.83
C ASP A 182 -10.79 8.43 -11.22
N ALA A 183 -9.71 7.63 -11.30
CA ALA A 183 -8.94 7.38 -12.52
C ALA A 183 -8.40 8.66 -13.21
N ALA A 184 -8.35 9.80 -12.52
CA ALA A 184 -7.88 11.07 -13.08
C ALA A 184 -6.42 11.03 -13.56
N TRP A 185 -5.68 10.02 -13.15
CA TRP A 185 -4.28 9.80 -13.53
C TRP A 185 -4.09 9.15 -14.92
N VAL A 186 -5.15 8.52 -15.48
CA VAL A 186 -5.06 7.76 -16.76
C VAL A 186 -4.48 8.59 -17.91
N PRO A 187 -4.82 9.90 -18.08
CA PRO A 187 -4.25 10.70 -19.16
C PRO A 187 -2.76 11.04 -18.99
N TRP A 188 -2.16 10.75 -17.82
CA TRP A 188 -0.76 11.12 -17.51
C TRP A 188 0.22 9.95 -17.66
N LEU A 189 -0.28 8.72 -17.91
CA LEU A 189 0.48 7.50 -18.12
C LEU A 189 0.21 6.89 -19.50
#